data_9ac46affa5562a2aa1b8c0b4386fae29
#
_entry.id   9ac46affa5562a2aa1b8c0b4386fae29
#
_cell.length_a   1.000
_cell.length_b   1.000
_cell.length_c   1.000
_cell.angle_alpha   90.00
_cell.angle_beta   90.00
_cell.angle_gamma   90.00
#
_symmetry.space_group_name_H-M   'P 1'
#
loop_
_entity.id
_entity.type
_entity.pdbx_description
1 polymer ?
#
loop_
_entity_poly.entity_id
_entity_poly.type
_entity_poly.pdbx_seq_one_letter_code
_entity_poly.pdbx_strand_id
1 'polypeptide(L)'
;MISYLKGIVAGIQKSANRHTLTLEVNGIGYDLQVPARLAQQLPDSGGEVQVFTHYQVREEVPILYGFSTPAERDLFRFLIGVSGIGSASAIALLDTLELPELVQSIIAANVQLLIQAPGVGKKTAERICLELKSKLIDWRKNAGFFVATGGPAPGILEEVQMTLLALGYTAHEVSYALHVVGEDIGLPKDAFVEDWIKQAIAHLSSSESVNS
;
A
#
# COMPACT_ATOMS: atom_id res chain seq x y z
N MET A 1 5.92 10.08 -18.11
CA MET A 1 5.58 8.96 -17.21
C MET A 1 4.11 9.11 -16.80
N ILE A 2 3.32 8.04 -16.79
CA ILE A 2 1.91 8.05 -16.35
C ILE A 2 1.90 7.69 -14.86
N SER A 3 1.40 8.58 -13.99
CA SER A 3 1.45 8.40 -12.54
C SER A 3 0.17 7.79 -11.97
N TYR A 4 -0.96 8.10 -12.58
CA TYR A 4 -2.27 7.52 -12.31
C TYR A 4 -3.17 7.69 -13.54
N LEU A 5 -4.21 6.91 -13.61
CA LEU A 5 -5.34 7.06 -14.54
C LEU A 5 -6.63 7.12 -13.72
N LYS A 6 -7.51 8.03 -14.08
CA LYS A 6 -8.87 8.11 -13.54
C LYS A 6 -9.85 8.01 -14.71
N GLY A 7 -10.78 7.06 -14.64
CA GLY A 7 -11.71 6.80 -15.71
C GLY A 7 -12.75 5.74 -15.37
N ILE A 8 -13.37 5.19 -16.38
CA ILE A 8 -14.46 4.24 -16.26
C ILE A 8 -13.93 2.82 -16.53
N VAL A 9 -14.31 1.86 -15.70
CA VAL A 9 -14.01 0.44 -15.91
C VAL A 9 -14.75 -0.03 -17.15
N ALA A 10 -14.04 -0.29 -18.24
CA ALA A 10 -14.59 -0.87 -19.45
C ALA A 10 -14.69 -2.40 -19.37
N GLY A 11 -13.77 -3.05 -18.63
CA GLY A 11 -13.82 -4.48 -18.38
C GLY A 11 -12.59 -4.99 -17.63
N ILE A 12 -12.71 -6.20 -17.10
CA ILE A 12 -11.63 -6.93 -16.45
C ILE A 12 -11.51 -8.29 -17.11
N GLN A 13 -10.32 -8.60 -17.62
CA GLN A 13 -10.01 -9.89 -18.23
C GLN A 13 -9.06 -10.67 -17.32
N LYS A 14 -9.38 -11.96 -17.11
CA LYS A 14 -8.52 -12.90 -16.40
C LYS A 14 -7.94 -13.90 -17.40
N SER A 15 -6.62 -13.97 -17.49
CA SER A 15 -5.90 -14.93 -18.31
C SER A 15 -4.82 -15.60 -17.47
N ALA A 16 -4.94 -16.90 -17.23
CA ALA A 16 -4.06 -17.68 -16.37
C ALA A 16 -3.84 -16.98 -15.00
N ASN A 17 -2.67 -16.45 -14.77
CA ASN A 17 -2.29 -15.75 -13.53
C ASN A 17 -2.21 -14.22 -13.69
N ARG A 18 -2.90 -13.64 -14.68
CA ARG A 18 -2.88 -12.20 -14.93
C ARG A 18 -4.29 -11.65 -14.95
N HIS A 19 -4.46 -10.50 -14.33
CA HIS A 19 -5.68 -9.71 -14.42
C HIS A 19 -5.35 -8.44 -15.20
N THR A 20 -6.12 -8.17 -16.26
CA THR A 20 -5.99 -6.96 -17.06
C THR A 20 -7.26 -6.14 -16.90
N LEU A 21 -7.10 -4.95 -16.34
CA LEU A 21 -8.13 -3.92 -16.27
C LEU A 21 -8.05 -3.09 -17.56
N THR A 22 -9.13 -2.99 -18.31
CA THR A 22 -9.29 -1.97 -19.35
C THR A 22 -10.01 -0.77 -18.76
N LEU A 23 -9.30 0.36 -18.65
CA LEU A 23 -9.81 1.61 -18.12
C LEU A 23 -9.99 2.62 -19.25
N GLU A 24 -11.21 3.11 -19.44
CA GLU A 24 -11.50 4.16 -20.40
C GLU A 24 -11.27 5.54 -19.79
N VAL A 25 -10.38 6.31 -20.40
CA VAL A 25 -10.08 7.68 -20.01
C VAL A 25 -10.22 8.59 -21.22
N ASN A 26 -11.24 9.44 -21.21
CA ASN A 26 -11.53 10.38 -22.30
C ASN A 26 -11.64 9.71 -23.70
N GLY A 27 -12.29 8.56 -23.77
CA GLY A 27 -12.49 7.82 -25.03
C GLY A 27 -11.29 6.99 -25.48
N ILE A 28 -10.25 6.84 -24.64
CA ILE A 28 -9.09 5.99 -24.88
C ILE A 28 -9.09 4.86 -23.86
N GLY A 29 -9.06 3.61 -24.32
CA GLY A 29 -8.91 2.42 -23.47
C GLY A 29 -7.46 2.15 -23.13
N TYR A 30 -7.15 2.06 -21.84
CA TYR A 30 -5.84 1.68 -21.33
C TYR A 30 -5.91 0.29 -20.69
N ASP A 31 -5.06 -0.61 -21.13
CA ASP A 31 -4.92 -1.94 -20.51
C ASP A 31 -3.84 -1.91 -19.43
N LEU A 32 -4.24 -2.21 -18.19
CA LEU A 32 -3.37 -2.25 -17.04
C LEU A 32 -3.29 -3.67 -16.47
N GLN A 33 -2.10 -4.18 -16.25
CA GLN A 33 -1.92 -5.38 -15.43
C GLN A 33 -2.08 -5.01 -13.95
N VAL A 34 -3.03 -5.66 -13.29
CA VAL A 34 -3.38 -5.34 -11.89
C VAL A 34 -3.25 -6.58 -11.01
N PRO A 35 -2.97 -6.42 -9.70
CA PRO A 35 -3.08 -7.49 -8.73
C PRO A 35 -4.49 -8.10 -8.71
N ALA A 36 -4.58 -9.40 -8.43
CA ALA A 36 -5.87 -10.10 -8.35
C ALA A 36 -6.79 -9.49 -7.29
N ARG A 37 -6.20 -9.04 -6.18
CA ARG A 37 -6.89 -8.37 -5.10
C ARG A 37 -7.55 -7.07 -5.57
N LEU A 38 -6.81 -6.22 -6.29
CA LEU A 38 -7.40 -5.00 -6.86
C LEU A 38 -8.53 -5.34 -7.84
N ALA A 39 -8.33 -6.33 -8.72
CA ALA A 39 -9.35 -6.75 -9.68
C ALA A 39 -10.67 -7.18 -9.03
N GLN A 40 -10.62 -7.74 -7.80
CA GLN A 40 -11.81 -8.13 -7.02
C GLN A 40 -12.51 -6.96 -6.33
N GLN A 41 -11.80 -5.85 -6.09
CA GLN A 41 -12.32 -4.66 -5.41
C GLN A 41 -12.84 -3.60 -6.40
N LEU A 42 -12.53 -3.75 -7.68
CA LEU A 42 -13.00 -2.82 -8.70
C LEU A 42 -14.52 -2.86 -8.83
N PRO A 43 -15.15 -1.72 -9.15
CA PRO A 43 -16.57 -1.70 -9.46
C PRO A 43 -16.85 -2.47 -10.76
N ASP A 44 -18.10 -2.81 -10.96
CA ASP A 44 -18.58 -3.37 -12.23
C ASP A 44 -18.31 -2.42 -13.40
N SER A 45 -18.38 -2.97 -14.64
CA SER A 45 -18.24 -2.16 -15.86
C SER A 45 -19.17 -0.96 -15.84
N GLY A 46 -18.62 0.22 -16.12
CA GLY A 46 -19.31 1.51 -16.04
C GLY A 46 -19.02 2.30 -14.74
N GLY A 47 -18.42 1.68 -13.73
CA GLY A 47 -18.00 2.38 -12.50
C GLY A 47 -16.75 3.23 -12.71
N GLU A 48 -16.68 4.39 -12.04
CA GLU A 48 -15.49 5.26 -12.07
C GLU A 48 -14.46 4.78 -11.03
N VAL A 49 -13.18 4.77 -11.43
CA VAL A 49 -12.07 4.41 -10.54
C VAL A 49 -10.83 5.22 -10.86
N GLN A 50 -9.99 5.44 -9.84
CA GLN A 50 -8.63 5.95 -10.00
C GLN A 50 -7.64 4.84 -9.67
N VAL A 51 -6.68 4.61 -10.56
CA VAL A 51 -5.65 3.57 -10.44
C VAL A 51 -4.28 4.21 -10.56
N PHE A 52 -3.40 3.95 -9.60
CA PHE A 52 -2.02 4.45 -9.62
C PHE A 52 -1.16 3.55 -10.48
N THR A 53 -0.33 4.13 -11.33
CA THR A 53 0.29 3.38 -12.42
C THR A 53 1.82 3.35 -12.35
N HIS A 54 2.36 2.25 -12.83
CA HIS A 54 3.77 2.10 -13.16
C HIS A 54 3.88 1.72 -14.63
N TYR A 55 4.60 2.54 -15.41
CA TYR A 55 4.90 2.28 -16.81
C TYR A 55 6.27 1.63 -16.94
N GLN A 56 6.33 0.49 -17.60
CA GLN A 56 7.56 -0.24 -17.86
C GLN A 56 7.64 -0.62 -19.34
N VAL A 57 8.82 -0.51 -19.95
CA VAL A 57 9.09 -1.04 -21.29
C VAL A 57 9.96 -2.28 -21.14
N ARG A 58 9.51 -3.40 -21.66
CA ARG A 58 10.28 -4.66 -21.73
C ARG A 58 10.31 -5.14 -23.18
N GLU A 59 11.52 -5.39 -23.70
CA GLU A 59 11.68 -5.89 -25.08
C GLU A 59 10.88 -5.07 -26.09
N GLU A 60 10.93 -3.73 -25.97
CA GLU A 60 10.21 -2.76 -26.78
C GLU A 60 8.68 -2.74 -26.61
N VAL A 61 8.13 -3.59 -25.72
CA VAL A 61 6.70 -3.62 -25.43
C VAL A 61 6.39 -2.75 -24.21
N PRO A 62 5.56 -1.72 -24.35
CA PRO A 62 5.08 -0.94 -23.23
C PRO A 62 4.05 -1.71 -22.39
N ILE A 63 4.21 -1.71 -21.07
CA ILE A 63 3.28 -2.35 -20.15
C ILE A 63 2.92 -1.34 -19.07
N LEU A 64 1.63 -1.19 -18.79
CA LEU A 64 1.12 -0.46 -17.62
C LEU A 64 0.74 -1.45 -16.53
N TYR A 65 1.19 -1.16 -15.33
CA TYR A 65 0.76 -1.84 -14.11
C TYR A 65 -0.11 -0.88 -13.31
N GLY A 66 -1.18 -1.38 -12.69
CA GLY A 66 -2.13 -0.59 -11.91
C GLY A 66 -2.25 -1.07 -10.47
N PHE A 67 -2.39 -0.13 -9.53
CA PHE A 67 -2.44 -0.36 -8.09
C PHE A 67 -3.51 0.50 -7.45
N SER A 68 -4.10 0.05 -6.33
CA SER A 68 -5.13 0.78 -5.60
C SER A 68 -4.58 2.03 -4.91
N THR A 69 -3.32 1.99 -4.46
CA THR A 69 -2.70 3.08 -3.72
C THR A 69 -1.32 3.46 -4.29
N PRO A 70 -0.87 4.72 -4.06
CA PRO A 70 0.52 5.12 -4.38
C PRO A 70 1.55 4.21 -3.71
N ALA A 71 1.25 3.74 -2.52
CA ALA A 71 2.14 2.95 -1.73
C ALA A 71 2.34 1.53 -2.27
N GLU A 72 1.28 0.87 -2.73
CA GLU A 72 1.40 -0.41 -3.43
C GLU A 72 2.25 -0.27 -4.70
N ARG A 73 2.01 0.80 -5.48
CA ARG A 73 2.81 1.12 -6.65
C ARG A 73 4.29 1.30 -6.31
N ASP A 74 4.57 2.04 -5.24
CA ASP A 74 5.95 2.34 -4.86
C ASP A 74 6.64 1.10 -4.28
N LEU A 75 5.94 0.26 -3.50
CA LEU A 75 6.46 -1.03 -3.06
C LEU A 75 6.73 -1.97 -4.27
N PHE A 76 5.82 -2.01 -5.25
CA PHE A 76 6.07 -2.75 -6.50
C PHE A 76 7.37 -2.29 -7.17
N ARG A 77 7.62 -0.97 -7.25
CA ARG A 77 8.87 -0.41 -7.81
C ARG A 77 10.10 -0.85 -7.03
N PHE A 78 10.03 -0.87 -5.71
CA PHE A 78 11.12 -1.40 -4.89
C PHE A 78 11.38 -2.87 -5.18
N LEU A 79 10.33 -3.69 -5.24
CA LEU A 79 10.43 -5.13 -5.49
C LEU A 79 11.06 -5.44 -6.85
N ILE A 80 10.59 -4.81 -7.93
CA ILE A 80 11.16 -5.05 -9.29
C ILE A 80 12.57 -4.50 -9.44
N GLY A 81 13.03 -3.64 -8.54
CA GLY A 81 14.41 -3.17 -8.49
C GLY A 81 15.39 -4.18 -7.90
N VAL A 82 14.88 -5.23 -7.23
CA VAL A 82 15.71 -6.30 -6.67
C VAL A 82 16.10 -7.29 -7.76
N SER A 83 17.39 -7.60 -7.87
CA SER A 83 17.87 -8.55 -8.86
C SER A 83 17.22 -9.93 -8.69
N GLY A 84 16.64 -10.45 -9.76
CA GLY A 84 15.93 -11.74 -9.79
C GLY A 84 14.43 -11.64 -9.45
N ILE A 85 13.89 -10.44 -9.23
CA ILE A 85 12.46 -10.21 -9.10
C ILE A 85 11.92 -9.60 -10.39
N GLY A 86 11.03 -10.33 -11.05
CA GLY A 86 10.23 -9.82 -12.16
C GLY A 86 8.90 -9.24 -11.69
N SER A 87 8.23 -8.53 -12.60
CA SER A 87 6.89 -7.97 -12.33
C SER A 87 5.87 -9.02 -11.86
N ALA A 88 5.92 -10.23 -12.42
CA ALA A 88 5.02 -11.31 -12.01
C ALA A 88 5.20 -11.71 -10.54
N SER A 89 6.45 -11.89 -10.09
CA SER A 89 6.74 -12.20 -8.68
C SER A 89 6.42 -11.04 -7.75
N ALA A 90 6.64 -9.80 -8.20
CA ALA A 90 6.28 -8.62 -7.42
C ALA A 90 4.76 -8.49 -7.24
N ILE A 91 3.96 -8.74 -8.29
CA ILE A 91 2.50 -8.79 -8.19
C ILE A 91 2.07 -9.95 -7.28
N ALA A 92 2.68 -11.12 -7.40
CA ALA A 92 2.36 -12.28 -6.56
C ALA A 92 2.60 -12.00 -5.07
N LEU A 93 3.65 -11.26 -4.71
CA LEU A 93 3.89 -10.81 -3.33
C LEU A 93 2.77 -9.89 -2.83
N LEU A 94 2.33 -8.91 -3.65
CA LEU A 94 1.24 -7.99 -3.33
C LEU A 94 -0.13 -8.69 -3.27
N ASP A 95 -0.32 -9.78 -3.98
CA ASP A 95 -1.54 -10.61 -3.92
C ASP A 95 -1.55 -11.54 -2.71
N THR A 96 -0.37 -12.02 -2.28
CA THR A 96 -0.25 -12.99 -1.20
C THR A 96 -0.32 -12.34 0.19
N LEU A 97 0.30 -11.17 0.34
CA LEU A 97 0.41 -10.45 1.61
C LEU A 97 -0.21 -9.07 1.50
N GLU A 98 -0.87 -8.63 2.57
CA GLU A 98 -1.30 -7.23 2.69
C GLU A 98 -0.08 -6.31 2.69
N LEU A 99 -0.23 -5.08 2.17
CA LEU A 99 0.87 -4.12 2.07
C LEU A 99 1.63 -3.93 3.40
N PRO A 100 0.95 -3.72 4.54
CA PRO A 100 1.61 -3.59 5.84
C PRO A 100 2.38 -4.85 6.24
N GLU A 101 1.78 -6.03 6.03
CA GLU A 101 2.39 -7.31 6.37
C GLU A 101 3.61 -7.61 5.50
N LEU A 102 3.53 -7.30 4.19
CA LEU A 102 4.64 -7.46 3.25
C LEU A 102 5.83 -6.58 3.65
N VAL A 103 5.58 -5.30 3.94
CA VAL A 103 6.63 -4.36 4.39
C VAL A 103 7.25 -4.84 5.69
N GLN A 104 6.43 -5.23 6.68
CA GLN A 104 6.92 -5.73 7.95
C GLN A 104 7.71 -7.03 7.81
N SER A 105 7.27 -7.96 6.96
CA SER A 105 7.97 -9.22 6.69
C SER A 105 9.35 -8.98 6.10
N ILE A 106 9.50 -8.00 5.21
CA ILE A 106 10.80 -7.64 4.64
C ILE A 106 11.70 -7.00 5.70
N ILE A 107 11.19 -6.07 6.51
CA ILE A 107 11.95 -5.40 7.56
C ILE A 107 12.41 -6.40 8.64
N ALA A 108 11.53 -7.31 9.05
CA ALA A 108 11.81 -8.37 10.03
C ALA A 108 12.60 -9.55 9.47
N ALA A 109 12.91 -9.55 8.16
CA ALA A 109 13.56 -10.66 7.45
C ALA A 109 12.81 -11.99 7.59
N ASN A 110 11.47 -11.94 7.56
CA ASN A 110 10.63 -13.14 7.63
C ASN A 110 10.53 -13.82 6.26
N VAL A 111 11.58 -14.57 5.91
CA VAL A 111 11.71 -15.30 4.64
C VAL A 111 10.55 -16.30 4.45
N GLN A 112 10.04 -16.90 5.54
CA GLN A 112 8.99 -17.91 5.46
C GLN A 112 7.65 -17.36 4.94
N LEU A 113 7.32 -16.10 5.25
CA LEU A 113 6.13 -15.46 4.69
C LEU A 113 6.33 -15.11 3.21
N LEU A 114 7.50 -14.60 2.85
CA LEU A 114 7.77 -14.17 1.48
C LEU A 114 7.78 -15.33 0.47
N ILE A 115 8.24 -16.52 0.87
CA ILE A 115 8.25 -17.69 -0.02
C ILE A 115 6.87 -18.28 -0.28
N GLN A 116 5.82 -17.84 0.41
CA GLN A 116 4.44 -18.22 0.10
C GLN A 116 3.97 -17.64 -1.24
N ALA A 117 4.59 -16.55 -1.69
CA ALA A 117 4.26 -15.93 -2.97
C ALA A 117 4.80 -16.79 -4.15
N PRO A 118 3.95 -17.11 -5.14
CA PRO A 118 4.37 -17.86 -6.32
C PRO A 118 5.54 -17.18 -7.04
N GLY A 119 6.57 -17.98 -7.38
CA GLY A 119 7.76 -17.49 -8.06
C GLY A 119 8.79 -16.82 -7.16
N VAL A 120 8.61 -16.85 -5.84
CA VAL A 120 9.58 -16.34 -4.86
C VAL A 120 10.22 -17.51 -4.10
N GLY A 121 11.45 -17.85 -4.47
CA GLY A 121 12.24 -18.86 -3.77
C GLY A 121 13.01 -18.28 -2.58
N LYS A 122 13.56 -19.16 -1.72
CA LYS A 122 14.29 -18.79 -0.50
C LYS A 122 15.39 -17.76 -0.78
N LYS A 123 16.26 -18.01 -1.78
CA LYS A 123 17.36 -17.09 -2.14
C LYS A 123 16.85 -15.71 -2.58
N THR A 124 15.72 -15.68 -3.29
CA THR A 124 15.07 -14.45 -3.74
C THR A 124 14.49 -13.69 -2.54
N ALA A 125 13.80 -14.37 -1.63
CA ALA A 125 13.26 -13.77 -0.41
C ALA A 125 14.36 -13.19 0.50
N GLU A 126 15.47 -13.93 0.70
CA GLU A 126 16.62 -13.44 1.45
C GLU A 126 17.22 -12.17 0.81
N ARG A 127 17.30 -12.12 -0.52
CA ARG A 127 17.75 -10.94 -1.26
C ARG A 127 16.82 -9.74 -1.12
N ILE A 128 15.50 -9.97 -1.22
CA ILE A 128 14.49 -8.93 -0.95
C ILE A 128 14.75 -8.29 0.40
N CYS A 129 14.87 -9.11 1.45
CA CYS A 129 15.11 -8.62 2.81
C CYS A 129 16.42 -7.82 2.90
N LEU A 130 17.50 -8.33 2.32
CA LEU A 130 18.80 -7.68 2.36
C LEU A 130 18.81 -6.33 1.64
N GLU A 131 18.24 -6.25 0.42
CA GLU A 131 18.29 -5.05 -0.41
C GLU A 131 17.25 -3.99 -0.05
N LEU A 132 16.09 -4.41 0.50
CA LEU A 132 14.99 -3.48 0.74
C LEU A 132 14.81 -3.07 2.21
N LYS A 133 15.36 -3.79 3.19
CA LYS A 133 15.15 -3.49 4.62
C LYS A 133 15.37 -2.02 4.96
N SER A 134 16.55 -1.49 4.68
CA SER A 134 16.87 -0.09 5.00
C SER A 134 16.01 0.90 4.19
N LYS A 135 15.83 0.63 2.90
CA LYS A 135 15.01 1.47 2.02
C LYS A 135 13.56 1.56 2.50
N LEU A 136 12.98 0.44 2.95
CA LEU A 136 11.60 0.40 3.44
C LEU A 136 11.44 1.03 4.81
N ILE A 137 12.45 0.96 5.68
CA ILE A 137 12.45 1.71 6.94
C ILE A 137 12.39 3.21 6.67
N ASP A 138 13.22 3.72 5.77
CA ASP A 138 13.24 5.14 5.41
C ASP A 138 11.98 5.55 4.64
N TRP A 139 11.53 4.71 3.70
CA TRP A 139 10.29 4.96 2.96
C TRP A 139 9.08 5.00 3.89
N ARG A 140 8.99 4.08 4.86
CA ARG A 140 7.93 4.05 5.86
C ARG A 140 7.86 5.36 6.66
N LYS A 141 9.01 5.88 7.09
CA LYS A 141 9.09 7.16 7.81
C LYS A 141 8.62 8.34 6.95
N ASN A 142 9.03 8.37 5.67
CA ASN A 142 8.77 9.51 4.78
C ASN A 142 7.37 9.47 4.14
N ALA A 143 6.81 8.28 3.91
CA ALA A 143 5.52 8.11 3.26
C ALA A 143 4.33 8.16 4.24
N GLY A 144 4.59 8.35 5.53
CA GLY A 144 3.54 8.28 6.57
C GLY A 144 2.88 6.89 6.63
N PHE A 145 3.55 5.89 6.09
CA PHE A 145 3.11 4.50 6.12
C PHE A 145 3.48 3.90 7.47
N PHE A 146 2.73 4.30 8.48
CA PHE A 146 2.78 3.62 9.76
C PHE A 146 1.93 2.37 9.65
N VAL A 147 2.59 1.23 9.49
CA VAL A 147 1.97 -0.04 9.85
C VAL A 147 1.67 0.09 11.33
N ALA A 148 0.43 0.17 11.68
CA ALA A 148 0.00 0.28 13.07
C ALA A 148 0.32 -1.04 13.81
N THR A 149 1.60 -1.25 14.12
CA THR A 149 1.99 -2.28 15.09
C THR A 149 1.51 -1.89 16.48
N GLY A 150 1.28 -0.60 16.72
CA GLY A 150 0.77 -0.02 17.97
C GLY A 150 -0.60 0.65 17.90
N GLY A 151 -1.27 0.69 16.73
CA GLY A 151 -2.56 1.38 16.58
C GLY A 151 -3.75 0.64 17.23
N PRO A 152 -4.93 1.29 17.30
CA PRO A 152 -6.15 0.72 17.86
C PRO A 152 -6.58 -0.57 17.11
N ALA A 153 -7.38 -1.40 17.77
CA ALA A 153 -8.00 -2.57 17.15
C ALA A 153 -8.85 -2.18 15.93
N PRO A 154 -9.00 -3.05 14.90
CA PRO A 154 -9.62 -2.67 13.63
C PRO A 154 -10.99 -1.98 13.75
N GLY A 155 -11.85 -2.41 14.68
CA GLY A 155 -13.16 -1.79 14.92
C GLY A 155 -13.07 -0.39 15.53
N ILE A 156 -12.06 -0.13 16.35
CA ILE A 156 -11.79 1.16 16.97
C ILE A 156 -11.09 2.09 15.98
N LEU A 157 -10.21 1.54 15.16
CA LEU A 157 -9.42 2.29 14.17
C LEU A 157 -10.31 3.07 13.19
N GLU A 158 -11.33 2.43 12.64
CA GLU A 158 -12.23 3.05 11.67
C GLU A 158 -12.97 4.25 12.27
N GLU A 159 -13.48 4.11 13.49
CA GLU A 159 -14.23 5.17 14.18
C GLU A 159 -13.32 6.36 14.56
N VAL A 160 -12.09 6.07 15.05
CA VAL A 160 -11.10 7.09 15.38
C VAL A 160 -10.66 7.83 14.11
N GLN A 161 -10.38 7.12 13.03
CA GLN A 161 -9.99 7.73 11.76
C GLN A 161 -11.09 8.63 11.20
N MET A 162 -12.34 8.16 11.16
CA MET A 162 -13.48 8.96 10.69
C MET A 162 -13.64 10.24 11.50
N THR A 163 -13.50 10.16 12.82
CA THR A 163 -13.64 11.33 13.70
C THR A 163 -12.51 12.34 13.47
N LEU A 164 -11.27 11.91 13.39
CA LEU A 164 -10.13 12.81 13.17
C LEU A 164 -10.14 13.46 11.77
N LEU A 165 -10.56 12.71 10.73
CA LEU A 165 -10.77 13.25 9.38
C LEU A 165 -11.90 14.29 9.37
N ALA A 166 -13.00 14.06 10.10
CA ALA A 166 -14.12 15.00 10.23
C ALA A 166 -13.70 16.30 10.97
N LEU A 167 -12.70 16.22 11.84
CA LEU A 167 -12.09 17.38 12.52
C LEU A 167 -11.12 18.16 11.60
N GLY A 168 -10.87 17.70 10.38
CA GLY A 168 -10.08 18.39 9.37
C GLY A 168 -8.62 17.95 9.26
N TYR A 169 -8.19 16.97 10.04
CA TYR A 169 -6.84 16.41 9.90
C TYR A 169 -6.72 15.57 8.63
N THR A 170 -5.55 15.58 8.00
CA THR A 170 -5.29 14.75 6.83
C THR A 170 -5.12 13.28 7.20
N ALA A 171 -5.36 12.36 6.27
CA ALA A 171 -5.16 10.92 6.50
C ALA A 171 -3.72 10.58 6.93
N HIS A 172 -2.73 11.37 6.47
CA HIS A 172 -1.33 11.25 6.87
C HIS A 172 -1.13 11.60 8.35
N GLU A 173 -1.64 12.76 8.78
CA GLU A 173 -1.55 13.22 10.18
C GLU A 173 -2.23 12.25 11.13
N VAL A 174 -3.41 11.77 10.75
CA VAL A 174 -4.16 10.78 11.52
C VAL A 174 -3.36 9.49 11.69
N SER A 175 -2.83 8.93 10.60
CA SER A 175 -2.04 7.70 10.64
C SER A 175 -0.77 7.86 11.48
N TYR A 176 -0.10 9.00 11.37
CA TYR A 176 1.08 9.32 12.16
C TYR A 176 0.75 9.41 13.66
N ALA A 177 -0.26 10.18 14.02
CA ALA A 177 -0.66 10.36 15.41
C ALA A 177 -1.05 9.03 16.07
N LEU A 178 -1.83 8.19 15.40
CA LEU A 178 -2.24 6.90 15.91
C LEU A 178 -1.06 5.94 16.13
N HIS A 179 -0.06 6.01 15.27
CA HIS A 179 1.17 5.24 15.46
C HIS A 179 1.94 5.68 16.71
N VAL A 180 2.18 6.99 16.86
CA VAL A 180 2.89 7.56 18.00
C VAL A 180 2.15 7.25 19.31
N VAL A 181 0.84 7.40 19.33
CA VAL A 181 0.00 7.09 20.51
C VAL A 181 0.11 5.60 20.86
N GLY A 182 0.14 4.73 19.89
CA GLY A 182 0.23 3.29 20.14
C GLY A 182 1.61 2.78 20.57
N GLU A 183 2.69 3.34 20.00
CA GLU A 183 4.06 2.89 20.28
C GLU A 183 4.75 3.69 21.38
N ASP A 184 4.70 5.02 21.32
CA ASP A 184 5.45 5.87 22.26
C ASP A 184 4.69 6.11 23.57
N ILE A 185 3.35 6.26 23.50
CA ILE A 185 2.51 6.44 24.69
C ILE A 185 2.07 5.08 25.25
N GLY A 186 2.09 4.02 24.42
CA GLY A 186 1.77 2.65 24.83
C GLY A 186 0.29 2.45 25.15
N LEU A 187 -0.62 3.16 24.47
CA LEU A 187 -2.06 2.99 24.67
C LEU A 187 -2.48 1.59 24.22
N PRO A 188 -3.22 0.82 25.06
CA PRO A 188 -3.69 -0.51 24.68
C PRO A 188 -4.56 -0.49 23.41
N LYS A 189 -4.42 -1.50 22.54
CA LYS A 189 -5.16 -1.58 21.27
C LYS A 189 -6.68 -1.64 21.44
N ASP A 190 -7.14 -2.13 22.56
CA ASP A 190 -8.54 -2.25 23.00
C ASP A 190 -9.00 -1.13 23.91
N ALA A 191 -8.19 -0.06 24.08
CA ALA A 191 -8.61 1.14 24.79
C ALA A 191 -9.80 1.80 24.10
N PHE A 192 -10.58 2.59 24.85
CA PHE A 192 -11.78 3.23 24.32
C PHE A 192 -11.46 4.20 23.17
N VAL A 193 -12.41 4.35 22.25
CA VAL A 193 -12.32 5.26 21.08
C VAL A 193 -11.95 6.68 21.53
N GLU A 194 -12.57 7.16 22.61
CA GLU A 194 -12.34 8.49 23.15
C GLU A 194 -10.89 8.71 23.61
N ASP A 195 -10.27 7.68 24.20
CA ASP A 195 -8.87 7.76 24.67
C ASP A 195 -7.92 7.88 23.48
N TRP A 196 -8.17 7.11 22.43
CA TRP A 196 -7.39 7.18 21.19
C TRP A 196 -7.53 8.54 20.51
N ILE A 197 -8.75 9.08 20.39
CA ILE A 197 -9.01 10.40 19.82
C ILE A 197 -8.32 11.50 20.64
N LYS A 198 -8.48 11.46 21.97
CA LYS A 198 -7.90 12.45 22.88
C LYS A 198 -6.36 12.51 22.78
N GLN A 199 -5.71 11.35 22.80
CA GLN A 199 -4.25 11.28 22.70
C GLN A 199 -3.75 11.69 21.31
N ALA A 200 -4.45 11.29 20.25
CA ALA A 200 -4.11 11.68 18.88
C ALA A 200 -4.20 13.20 18.69
N ILE A 201 -5.28 13.84 19.16
CA ILE A 201 -5.44 15.30 19.10
C ILE A 201 -4.36 16.01 19.92
N ALA A 202 -4.05 15.53 21.12
CA ALA A 202 -2.98 16.10 21.96
C ALA A 202 -1.63 16.08 21.24
N HIS A 203 -1.31 14.97 20.54
CA HIS A 203 -0.10 14.86 19.76
C HIS A 203 -0.09 15.78 18.54
N LEU A 204 -1.19 15.84 17.79
CA LEU A 204 -1.32 16.68 16.59
C LEU A 204 -1.22 18.16 16.93
N SER A 205 -1.88 18.62 17.99
CA SER A 205 -1.82 20.01 18.42
C SER A 205 -0.44 20.44 18.94
N SER A 206 0.33 19.51 19.52
CA SER A 206 1.69 19.79 19.96
C SER A 206 2.69 19.91 18.81
N SER A 207 2.44 19.20 17.69
CA SER A 207 3.29 19.25 16.50
C SER A 207 3.09 20.54 15.66
N GLU A 208 1.91 21.16 15.70
CA GLU A 208 1.66 22.46 15.04
C GLU A 208 2.41 23.61 15.70
N SER A 209 2.64 23.56 17.00
CA SER A 209 3.33 24.63 17.76
C SER A 209 4.85 24.68 17.53
N VAL A 210 5.45 23.68 16.86
CA VAL A 210 6.90 23.64 16.56
C VAL A 210 7.23 24.18 15.15
N ASN A 211 6.22 24.35 14.29
CA ASN A 211 6.38 24.80 12.89
C ASN A 211 5.87 26.24 12.64
N SER A 212 5.64 27.03 13.68
CA SER A 212 5.25 28.45 13.59
C SER A 212 6.39 29.38 13.95
#